data_e4fc66b0527d751482a2364f79032b72
#
_entry.id   e4fc66b0527d751482a2364f79032b72
#
_cell.length_a   1.000
_cell.length_b   1.000
_cell.length_c   1.000
_cell.angle_alpha   90.00
_cell.angle_beta   90.00
_cell.angle_gamma   90.00
#
_symmetry.space_group_name_H-M   'P 1'
#
loop_
_entity.id
_entity.type
_entity.pdbx_description
1 polymer ?
#
loop_
_entity_poly.entity_id
_entity_poly.type
_entity_poly.pdbx_seq_one_letter_code
_entity_poly.pdbx_strand_id
1 'polypeptide(L)'
;MKTTIRLVIATLFISTISSISVAQASTWRMSEDSVTLGMNGASAHVERINGVDRVWRADGAQGTIASDCNDAGVCTPVSLTGRLGFDFTVVTFPNGSKRAYFKDMDPQSQQVYSAPCLDANCTGIGTRTATTEDMKVPTSTRAWGVPDAVLLPDGRVRIYIVESPVIGKCLEKIASYISTDGISFTKEPGWRFENGYVDTEILRAKANDYVMIMADIACTSSRKQQLFISTSKDGLSWSAPEMLTTPGLVGLDPTGYESSNGVFRIYYTKFPEAKGGDYVLGRGTLTFTAAESKTPTVTAPPAGAKKSISCVKGKTTKKVSGVNPKCPKGFKLK
;
A
#
# COMPACT_ATOMS: atom_id res chain seq x y z
N MET A 1 -29.36 -32.75 72.07
CA MET A 1 -28.19 -32.37 71.29
C MET A 1 -28.31 -33.00 69.89
N LYS A 2 -28.59 -32.19 68.84
CA LYS A 2 -28.68 -32.65 67.49
C LYS A 2 -27.45 -32.14 66.73
N THR A 3 -26.54 -33.04 66.34
CA THR A 3 -25.32 -32.70 65.62
C THR A 3 -25.62 -32.71 64.12
N THR A 4 -25.53 -31.54 63.47
CA THR A 4 -25.74 -31.36 62.05
C THR A 4 -24.38 -31.49 61.36
N ILE A 5 -24.18 -32.52 60.52
CA ILE A 5 -23.01 -32.73 59.70
C ILE A 5 -23.22 -31.89 58.40
N ARG A 6 -22.37 -30.87 58.19
CA ARG A 6 -22.34 -30.12 56.95
C ARG A 6 -21.38 -30.82 55.96
N LEU A 7 -21.95 -31.31 54.86
CA LEU A 7 -21.19 -31.88 53.75
C LEU A 7 -20.71 -30.70 52.86
N VAL A 8 -19.39 -30.49 52.81
CA VAL A 8 -18.79 -29.51 51.89
C VAL A 8 -18.48 -30.21 50.60
N ILE A 9 -19.23 -29.87 49.52
CA ILE A 9 -18.96 -30.34 48.18
C ILE A 9 -17.96 -29.34 47.54
N ALA A 10 -16.72 -29.74 47.41
CA ALA A 10 -15.71 -28.99 46.65
C ALA A 10 -15.91 -29.25 45.15
N THR A 11 -16.45 -28.26 44.44
CA THR A 11 -16.58 -28.28 42.98
C THR A 11 -15.25 -27.85 42.36
N LEU A 12 -14.56 -28.80 41.77
CA LEU A 12 -13.30 -28.55 41.06
C LEU A 12 -13.66 -27.96 39.68
N PHE A 13 -13.51 -26.65 39.51
CA PHE A 13 -13.57 -25.99 38.19
C PHE A 13 -12.28 -26.26 37.45
N ILE A 14 -12.30 -27.16 36.48
CA ILE A 14 -11.23 -27.32 35.50
C ILE A 14 -11.43 -26.24 34.44
N SER A 15 -10.70 -25.12 34.61
CA SER A 15 -10.62 -24.07 33.57
C SER A 15 -9.80 -24.59 32.41
N THR A 16 -10.47 -24.98 31.33
CA THR A 16 -9.82 -25.18 30.03
C THR A 16 -9.39 -23.83 29.50
N ILE A 17 -8.12 -23.49 29.63
CA ILE A 17 -7.53 -22.33 28.96
C ILE A 17 -7.48 -22.70 27.49
N SER A 18 -8.47 -22.24 26.72
CA SER A 18 -8.41 -22.25 25.27
C SER A 18 -7.37 -21.20 24.88
N SER A 19 -6.20 -21.64 24.44
CA SER A 19 -5.22 -20.75 23.80
C SER A 19 -5.87 -20.18 22.52
N ILE A 20 -6.33 -18.95 22.58
CA ILE A 20 -6.75 -18.18 21.43
C ILE A 20 -5.47 -17.88 20.64
N SER A 21 -5.21 -18.65 19.58
CA SER A 21 -4.18 -18.28 18.60
C SER A 21 -4.64 -17.01 17.91
N VAL A 22 -4.07 -15.87 18.26
CA VAL A 22 -4.25 -14.64 17.50
C VAL A 22 -3.62 -14.89 16.13
N ALA A 23 -4.45 -14.97 15.10
CA ALA A 23 -3.97 -14.98 13.73
C ALA A 23 -3.19 -13.67 13.52
N GLN A 24 -1.95 -13.77 13.08
CA GLN A 24 -1.16 -12.60 12.75
C GLN A 24 -1.81 -11.94 11.53
N ALA A 25 -2.30 -10.71 11.67
CA ALA A 25 -2.87 -9.97 10.55
C ALA A 25 -1.80 -9.75 9.47
N SER A 26 -2.21 -9.75 8.20
CA SER A 26 -1.35 -9.28 7.12
C SER A 26 -0.98 -7.82 7.39
N THR A 27 0.27 -7.47 7.20
CA THR A 27 0.75 -6.11 7.48
C THR A 27 1.71 -5.63 6.42
N TRP A 28 1.63 -4.34 6.13
CA TRP A 28 2.62 -3.61 5.36
C TRP A 28 3.70 -3.08 6.29
N ARG A 29 4.95 -3.24 5.90
CA ARG A 29 6.10 -2.72 6.66
C ARG A 29 7.03 -1.98 5.72
N MET A 30 7.38 -0.76 6.08
CA MET A 30 8.39 0.03 5.39
C MET A 30 9.62 0.15 6.27
N SER A 31 10.79 -0.06 5.68
CA SER A 31 12.10 0.21 6.28
C SER A 31 12.82 1.27 5.48
N GLU A 32 13.33 2.29 6.13
CA GLU A 32 14.15 3.30 5.49
C GLU A 32 15.55 2.74 5.20
N ASP A 33 16.08 3.03 4.01
CA ASP A 33 17.46 2.72 3.68
C ASP A 33 18.40 3.66 4.45
N SER A 34 19.56 3.14 4.83
CA SER A 34 20.60 3.94 5.50
C SER A 34 21.39 4.85 4.55
N VAL A 35 21.12 4.78 3.25
CA VAL A 35 21.81 5.57 2.23
C VAL A 35 21.29 7.01 2.16
N THR A 36 22.20 7.98 2.03
CA THR A 36 21.87 9.36 1.72
C THR A 36 22.01 9.58 0.22
N LEU A 37 20.89 9.89 -0.45
CA LEU A 37 20.87 10.05 -1.91
C LEU A 37 21.52 11.35 -2.39
N GLY A 38 21.62 12.37 -1.52
CA GLY A 38 22.16 13.67 -1.86
C GLY A 38 21.34 14.44 -2.92
N MET A 39 20.04 14.12 -3.02
CA MET A 39 19.12 14.74 -3.98
C MET A 39 18.14 15.66 -3.28
N ASN A 40 18.21 16.95 -3.60
CA ASN A 40 17.18 17.92 -3.24
C ASN A 40 16.03 17.86 -4.23
N GLY A 41 14.81 18.21 -3.77
CA GLY A 41 13.60 18.24 -4.60
C GLY A 41 12.44 17.52 -3.94
N ALA A 42 11.31 17.52 -4.62
CA ALA A 42 10.04 16.95 -4.19
C ALA A 42 9.31 16.31 -5.39
N SER A 43 8.12 15.76 -5.15
CA SER A 43 7.24 15.18 -6.18
C SER A 43 8.01 14.25 -7.14
N ALA A 44 8.65 13.24 -6.57
CA ALA A 44 9.45 12.31 -7.36
C ALA A 44 8.56 11.29 -8.09
N HIS A 45 9.04 10.83 -9.23
CA HIS A 45 8.61 9.61 -9.91
C HIS A 45 9.82 8.72 -10.19
N VAL A 46 9.69 7.42 -10.04
CA VAL A 46 10.80 6.49 -10.23
C VAL A 46 10.44 5.30 -11.12
N GLU A 47 11.34 4.98 -12.04
CA GLU A 47 11.31 3.71 -12.79
C GLU A 47 12.66 2.99 -12.69
N ARG A 48 12.63 1.66 -12.71
CA ARG A 48 13.84 0.85 -12.86
C ARG A 48 14.19 0.73 -14.33
N ILE A 49 15.29 1.34 -14.79
CA ILE A 49 15.73 1.38 -16.18
C ILE A 49 17.17 0.85 -16.25
N ASN A 50 17.40 -0.21 -17.02
CA ASN A 50 18.75 -0.77 -17.25
C ASN A 50 19.56 -1.03 -15.97
N GLY A 51 18.89 -1.44 -14.90
CA GLY A 51 19.55 -1.79 -13.64
C GLY A 51 19.85 -0.61 -12.72
N VAL A 52 19.40 0.61 -13.05
CA VAL A 52 19.45 1.78 -12.17
C VAL A 52 18.05 2.34 -11.94
N ASP A 53 17.87 3.08 -10.86
CA ASP A 53 16.62 3.78 -10.57
C ASP A 53 16.70 5.17 -11.23
N ARG A 54 15.95 5.39 -12.31
CA ARG A 54 15.73 6.72 -12.87
C ARG A 54 14.72 7.45 -12.00
N VAL A 55 15.17 8.53 -11.38
CA VAL A 55 14.36 9.38 -10.50
C VAL A 55 14.16 10.73 -11.15
N TRP A 56 12.92 11.02 -11.55
CA TRP A 56 12.50 12.37 -11.93
C TRP A 56 11.97 13.06 -10.68
N ARG A 57 12.26 14.33 -10.51
CA ARG A 57 11.82 15.11 -9.36
C ARG A 57 11.62 16.57 -9.70
N ALA A 58 10.80 17.27 -8.94
CA ALA A 58 10.58 18.70 -9.09
C ALA A 58 11.76 19.49 -8.53
N ASP A 59 12.26 20.43 -9.34
CA ASP A 59 13.14 21.51 -8.95
C ASP A 59 12.44 22.83 -9.23
N GLY A 60 12.32 23.68 -8.21
CA GLY A 60 11.48 24.88 -8.26
C GLY A 60 11.80 25.85 -9.41
N ALA A 61 13.03 25.89 -9.87
CA ALA A 61 13.47 26.79 -10.95
C ALA A 61 13.43 26.13 -12.33
N GLN A 62 13.69 24.81 -12.40
CA GLN A 62 13.91 24.08 -13.64
C GLN A 62 12.70 23.24 -14.08
N GLY A 63 11.73 23.06 -13.19
CA GLY A 63 10.63 22.10 -13.38
C GLY A 63 11.08 20.70 -13.00
N THR A 64 10.89 19.73 -13.88
CA THR A 64 11.34 18.35 -13.64
C THR A 64 12.79 18.18 -14.07
N ILE A 65 13.61 17.65 -13.17
CA ILE A 65 14.99 17.19 -13.40
C ILE A 65 15.09 15.69 -13.11
N ALA A 66 16.13 15.01 -13.58
CA ALA A 66 16.31 13.60 -13.39
C ALA A 66 17.72 13.19 -12.94
N SER A 67 17.79 12.04 -12.28
CA SER A 67 19.06 11.40 -11.91
C SER A 67 18.93 9.88 -12.03
N ASP A 68 20.03 9.19 -12.34
CA ASP A 68 20.15 7.74 -12.27
C ASP A 68 20.85 7.35 -10.97
N CYS A 69 20.18 6.57 -10.15
CA CYS A 69 20.68 6.11 -8.86
C CYS A 69 20.94 4.61 -8.90
N ASN A 70 22.12 4.17 -8.51
CA ASN A 70 22.41 2.75 -8.35
C ASN A 70 21.90 2.22 -7.00
N ASP A 71 22.03 0.91 -6.78
CA ASP A 71 21.58 0.27 -5.55
C ASP A 71 22.31 0.77 -4.30
N ALA A 72 23.56 1.22 -4.45
CA ALA A 72 24.31 1.85 -3.34
C ALA A 72 23.88 3.30 -3.05
N GLY A 73 22.93 3.86 -3.80
CA GLY A 73 22.42 5.22 -3.60
C GLY A 73 23.28 6.32 -4.21
N VAL A 74 24.26 5.96 -5.04
CA VAL A 74 25.05 6.93 -5.82
C VAL A 74 24.21 7.38 -7.01
N CYS A 75 23.89 8.68 -7.07
CA CYS A 75 23.03 9.27 -8.07
C CYS A 75 23.82 10.20 -9.00
N THR A 76 23.66 10.04 -10.31
CA THR A 76 24.25 10.88 -11.35
C THR A 76 23.16 11.66 -12.09
N PRO A 77 23.32 12.97 -12.29
CA PRO A 77 22.37 13.78 -13.04
C PRO A 77 22.20 13.25 -14.48
N VAL A 78 20.98 13.35 -14.98
CA VAL A 78 20.60 13.01 -16.35
C VAL A 78 20.12 14.27 -17.04
N SER A 79 20.67 14.55 -18.20
CA SER A 79 20.22 15.67 -19.03
C SER A 79 18.87 15.34 -19.66
N LEU A 80 17.88 16.17 -19.40
CA LEU A 80 16.56 16.10 -20.05
C LEU A 80 16.48 17.12 -21.17
N THR A 81 15.83 16.77 -22.27
CA THR A 81 15.52 17.70 -23.36
C THR A 81 14.02 17.98 -23.40
N GLY A 82 13.66 19.24 -23.53
CA GLY A 82 12.28 19.73 -23.43
C GLY A 82 12.00 20.32 -22.07
N ARG A 83 10.99 21.19 -22.01
CA ARG A 83 10.53 21.80 -20.75
C ARG A 83 9.43 20.96 -20.15
N LEU A 84 9.70 20.36 -19.00
CA LEU A 84 8.74 19.62 -18.19
C LEU A 84 8.16 20.53 -17.10
N GLY A 85 6.90 20.28 -16.78
CA GLY A 85 6.25 20.88 -15.61
C GLY A 85 6.65 20.20 -14.31
N PHE A 86 5.74 20.23 -13.35
CA PHE A 86 5.88 19.57 -12.05
C PHE A 86 5.07 18.27 -11.99
N ASP A 87 5.26 17.50 -10.94
CA ASP A 87 4.49 16.29 -10.65
C ASP A 87 4.51 15.32 -11.85
N PHE A 88 5.71 14.95 -12.26
CA PHE A 88 5.96 14.13 -13.43
C PHE A 88 5.69 12.65 -13.15
N THR A 89 4.98 12.00 -14.06
CA THR A 89 4.79 10.54 -14.07
C THR A 89 4.87 10.00 -15.49
N VAL A 90 5.19 8.72 -15.66
CA VAL A 90 5.39 8.08 -16.96
C VAL A 90 4.61 6.77 -17.07
N VAL A 91 4.02 6.52 -18.23
CA VAL A 91 3.42 5.24 -18.60
C VAL A 91 4.23 4.59 -19.72
N THR A 92 4.57 3.32 -19.55
CA THR A 92 5.16 2.48 -20.60
C THR A 92 4.08 1.60 -21.22
N PHE A 93 3.85 1.74 -22.52
CA PHE A 93 2.88 0.94 -23.27
C PHE A 93 3.47 -0.42 -23.70
N PRO A 94 2.62 -1.42 -24.04
CA PRO A 94 3.09 -2.75 -24.43
C PRO A 94 4.02 -2.80 -25.64
N ASN A 95 3.96 -1.81 -26.51
CA ASN A 95 4.85 -1.66 -27.66
C ASN A 95 6.22 -1.03 -27.31
N GLY A 96 6.46 -0.75 -26.02
CA GLY A 96 7.68 -0.12 -25.53
C GLY A 96 7.72 1.40 -25.65
N SER A 97 6.73 2.04 -26.27
CA SER A 97 6.63 3.50 -26.27
C SER A 97 6.25 4.00 -24.89
N LYS A 98 6.66 5.24 -24.57
CA LYS A 98 6.34 5.89 -23.30
C LYS A 98 5.65 7.21 -23.51
N ARG A 99 4.81 7.57 -22.56
CA ARG A 99 4.16 8.89 -22.47
C ARG A 99 4.28 9.44 -21.06
N ALA A 100 4.77 10.66 -20.98
CA ALA A 100 4.86 11.41 -19.74
C ALA A 100 3.57 12.20 -19.50
N TYR A 101 3.25 12.38 -18.21
CA TYR A 101 2.18 13.26 -17.73
C TYR A 101 2.77 14.17 -16.67
N PHE A 102 2.38 15.43 -16.67
CA PHE A 102 2.91 16.42 -15.74
C PHE A 102 1.98 17.64 -15.65
N LYS A 103 2.03 18.32 -14.53
CA LYS A 103 1.32 19.58 -14.33
C LYS A 103 2.10 20.74 -14.93
N ASP A 104 1.42 21.75 -15.47
CA ASP A 104 2.07 22.96 -15.98
C ASP A 104 2.87 23.67 -14.87
N MET A 105 3.97 24.28 -15.28
CA MET A 105 4.73 25.18 -14.41
C MET A 105 4.01 26.51 -14.18
N ASP A 106 3.11 26.91 -15.09
CA ASP A 106 2.32 28.11 -14.91
C ASP A 106 1.33 27.95 -13.74
N PRO A 107 1.51 28.69 -12.64
CA PRO A 107 0.61 28.61 -11.51
C PRO A 107 -0.82 29.05 -11.82
N GLN A 108 -1.03 29.74 -12.93
CA GLN A 108 -2.36 30.16 -13.37
C GLN A 108 -3.10 29.09 -14.16
N SER A 109 -2.38 28.24 -14.87
CA SER A 109 -2.95 27.19 -15.69
C SER A 109 -3.19 25.89 -14.89
N GLN A 110 -2.17 25.38 -14.26
CA GLN A 110 -2.15 24.09 -13.53
C GLN A 110 -2.78 22.93 -14.33
N GLN A 111 -2.77 23.03 -15.66
CA GLN A 111 -3.28 22.00 -16.55
C GLN A 111 -2.37 20.78 -16.50
N VAL A 112 -2.96 19.58 -16.51
CA VAL A 112 -2.20 18.35 -16.77
C VAL A 112 -1.97 18.24 -18.28
N TYR A 113 -0.72 18.05 -18.65
CA TYR A 113 -0.27 17.80 -20.02
C TYR A 113 0.20 16.36 -20.17
N SER A 114 0.08 15.82 -21.35
CA SER A 114 0.75 14.62 -21.78
C SER A 114 1.73 14.90 -22.91
N ALA A 115 2.83 14.17 -22.97
CA ALA A 115 3.77 14.25 -24.09
C ALA A 115 4.40 12.88 -24.36
N PRO A 116 4.67 12.51 -25.63
CA PRO A 116 5.42 11.29 -25.90
C PRO A 116 6.86 11.45 -25.43
N CYS A 117 7.43 10.39 -24.85
CA CYS A 117 8.87 10.29 -24.67
C CYS A 117 9.51 10.00 -26.03
N LEU A 118 10.60 10.71 -26.37
CA LEU A 118 11.29 10.59 -27.65
C LEU A 118 12.26 9.39 -27.67
N ASP A 119 12.53 8.83 -26.49
CA ASP A 119 13.40 7.66 -26.31
C ASP A 119 12.86 6.73 -25.22
N ALA A 120 13.37 5.50 -25.18
CA ALA A 120 12.93 4.48 -24.21
C ALA A 120 13.22 4.83 -22.75
N ASN A 121 14.14 5.75 -22.50
CA ASN A 121 14.55 6.19 -21.15
C ASN A 121 13.84 7.48 -20.73
N CYS A 122 12.97 8.03 -21.61
CA CYS A 122 12.25 9.27 -21.38
C CYS A 122 13.18 10.44 -20.97
N THR A 123 14.30 10.58 -21.68
CA THR A 123 15.24 11.70 -21.51
C THR A 123 14.87 12.86 -22.42
N GLY A 124 14.22 12.59 -23.54
CA GLY A 124 13.65 13.57 -24.45
C GLY A 124 12.13 13.57 -24.39
N ILE A 125 11.53 14.75 -24.33
CA ILE A 125 10.08 14.93 -24.30
C ILE A 125 9.64 15.65 -25.58
N GLY A 126 8.67 15.04 -26.25
CA GLY A 126 8.08 15.59 -27.48
C GLY A 126 7.08 16.70 -27.20
N THR A 127 6.30 17.02 -28.22
CA THR A 127 5.29 18.08 -28.12
C THR A 127 4.24 17.73 -27.08
N ARG A 128 4.04 18.60 -26.11
CA ARG A 128 3.04 18.45 -25.07
C ARG A 128 1.63 18.75 -25.64
N THR A 129 0.67 17.97 -25.18
CA THR A 129 -0.75 18.13 -25.50
C THR A 129 -1.50 18.25 -24.18
N ALA A 130 -2.36 19.25 -24.03
CA ALA A 130 -3.25 19.35 -22.88
C ALA A 130 -4.14 18.10 -22.83
N THR A 131 -4.30 17.52 -21.67
CA THR A 131 -5.30 16.49 -21.42
C THR A 131 -6.70 17.12 -21.38
N THR A 132 -7.72 16.34 -21.04
CA THR A 132 -9.09 16.84 -20.92
C THR A 132 -9.15 18.06 -19.97
N GLU A 133 -10.00 19.04 -20.31
CA GLU A 133 -10.16 20.27 -19.52
C GLU A 133 -10.56 19.99 -18.06
N ASP A 134 -11.30 18.91 -17.82
CA ASP A 134 -11.65 18.45 -16.45
C ASP A 134 -10.45 18.17 -15.57
N MET A 135 -9.26 17.95 -16.15
CA MET A 135 -8.00 17.76 -15.45
C MET A 135 -7.22 19.07 -15.24
N LYS A 136 -7.82 20.19 -15.57
CA LYS A 136 -7.30 21.50 -15.24
C LYS A 136 -7.68 21.86 -13.81
N VAL A 137 -6.66 22.13 -13.02
CA VAL A 137 -6.86 22.54 -11.64
C VAL A 137 -7.13 24.05 -11.58
N PRO A 138 -8.33 24.49 -11.18
CA PRO A 138 -8.62 25.91 -11.09
C PRO A 138 -7.79 26.58 -10.00
N THR A 139 -7.06 27.65 -10.33
CA THR A 139 -6.23 28.40 -9.38
C THR A 139 -7.01 28.98 -8.21
N SER A 140 -8.29 29.29 -8.41
CA SER A 140 -9.19 29.80 -7.37
C SER A 140 -9.64 28.75 -6.34
N THR A 141 -9.62 27.47 -6.71
CA THR A 141 -10.10 26.37 -5.88
C THR A 141 -8.99 25.50 -5.33
N ARG A 142 -7.76 25.66 -5.79
CA ARG A 142 -6.53 25.10 -5.23
C ARG A 142 -6.57 23.59 -5.04
N ALA A 143 -6.58 22.82 -6.09
CA ALA A 143 -6.14 21.45 -6.02
C ALA A 143 -4.61 21.39 -6.20
N TRP A 144 -3.97 20.39 -5.61
CA TRP A 144 -2.53 20.22 -5.78
C TRP A 144 -2.21 19.63 -7.16
N GLY A 145 -3.14 18.95 -7.78
CA GLY A 145 -2.95 18.27 -9.05
C GLY A 145 -2.30 16.92 -8.86
N VAL A 146 -1.03 16.86 -8.67
CA VAL A 146 -0.21 15.66 -8.41
C VAL A 146 -0.76 14.44 -9.15
N PRO A 147 -0.68 14.43 -10.52
CA PRO A 147 -1.18 13.31 -11.29
C PRO A 147 -0.25 12.11 -11.13
N ASP A 148 -0.83 10.93 -10.91
CA ASP A 148 -0.16 9.66 -11.11
C ASP A 148 -0.87 8.87 -12.20
N ALA A 149 -0.12 8.47 -13.23
CA ALA A 149 -0.63 7.76 -14.39
C ALA A 149 -0.18 6.31 -14.39
N VAL A 150 -1.11 5.39 -14.64
CA VAL A 150 -0.84 3.96 -14.67
C VAL A 150 -1.47 3.30 -15.90
N LEU A 151 -0.73 2.38 -16.53
CA LEU A 151 -1.29 1.49 -17.54
C LEU A 151 -2.07 0.36 -16.86
N LEU A 152 -3.32 0.23 -17.24
CA LEU A 152 -4.19 -0.84 -16.74
C LEU A 152 -3.95 -2.15 -17.51
N PRO A 153 -4.30 -3.31 -16.93
CA PRO A 153 -4.19 -4.61 -17.60
C PRO A 153 -4.95 -4.73 -18.92
N ASP A 154 -5.96 -3.90 -19.13
CA ASP A 154 -6.75 -3.83 -20.37
C ASP A 154 -6.19 -2.87 -21.43
N GLY A 155 -5.03 -2.25 -21.17
CA GLY A 155 -4.33 -1.34 -22.07
C GLY A 155 -4.77 0.11 -22.00
N ARG A 156 -5.77 0.45 -21.19
CA ARG A 156 -6.17 1.85 -20.94
C ARG A 156 -5.20 2.52 -19.97
N VAL A 157 -5.17 3.84 -20.01
CA VAL A 157 -4.43 4.65 -19.02
C VAL A 157 -5.42 5.21 -18.02
N ARG A 158 -5.11 5.05 -16.73
CA ARG A 158 -5.83 5.75 -15.66
C ARG A 158 -4.90 6.77 -15.02
N ILE A 159 -5.41 7.96 -14.75
CA ILE A 159 -4.72 8.98 -13.95
C ILE A 159 -5.50 9.17 -12.65
N TYR A 160 -4.79 9.14 -11.54
CA TYR A 160 -5.27 9.60 -10.25
C TYR A 160 -4.80 11.02 -10.03
N ILE A 161 -5.65 11.87 -9.48
CA ILE A 161 -5.35 13.30 -9.30
C ILE A 161 -6.01 13.82 -8.01
N VAL A 162 -5.32 14.69 -7.31
CA VAL A 162 -5.85 15.39 -6.14
C VAL A 162 -6.72 16.55 -6.59
N GLU A 163 -7.94 16.61 -6.07
CA GLU A 163 -8.85 17.74 -6.22
C GLU A 163 -9.20 18.31 -4.85
N SER A 164 -9.10 19.62 -4.69
CA SER A 164 -9.48 20.29 -3.45
C SER A 164 -10.01 21.69 -3.72
N PRO A 165 -11.10 22.10 -3.07
CA PRO A 165 -11.56 23.47 -3.12
C PRO A 165 -10.65 24.44 -2.35
N VAL A 166 -9.94 23.94 -1.32
CA VAL A 166 -9.04 24.75 -0.48
C VAL A 166 -7.90 23.88 0.06
N ILE A 167 -6.66 24.29 -0.19
CA ILE A 167 -5.48 23.58 0.30
C ILE A 167 -5.45 23.55 1.85
N GLY A 168 -5.08 22.41 2.40
CA GLY A 168 -4.80 22.25 3.83
C GLY A 168 -6.02 22.34 4.74
N LYS A 169 -7.21 22.11 4.21
CA LYS A 169 -8.47 22.09 4.97
C LYS A 169 -9.11 20.72 5.06
N CYS A 170 -8.39 19.65 4.70
CA CYS A 170 -8.90 18.27 4.69
C CYS A 170 -10.11 18.08 3.75
N LEU A 171 -10.14 18.87 2.71
CA LEU A 171 -11.14 18.79 1.65
C LEU A 171 -10.57 18.17 0.38
N GLU A 172 -9.28 17.81 0.43
CA GLU A 172 -8.58 17.11 -0.63
C GLU A 172 -9.21 15.74 -0.83
N LYS A 173 -9.45 15.43 -2.10
CA LYS A 173 -10.04 14.18 -2.56
C LYS A 173 -9.24 13.64 -3.72
N ILE A 174 -9.16 12.33 -3.84
CA ILE A 174 -8.53 11.70 -4.97
C ILE A 174 -9.60 11.27 -5.96
N ALA A 175 -9.57 11.88 -7.14
CA ALA A 175 -10.35 11.49 -8.31
C ALA A 175 -9.53 10.53 -9.19
N SER A 176 -10.19 9.84 -10.11
CA SER A 176 -9.53 9.17 -11.22
C SER A 176 -10.20 9.47 -12.54
N TYR A 177 -9.40 9.40 -13.60
CA TYR A 177 -9.78 9.64 -14.98
C TYR A 177 -9.25 8.50 -15.83
N ILE A 178 -10.03 8.09 -16.83
CA ILE A 178 -9.70 6.95 -17.70
C ILE A 178 -9.59 7.40 -19.16
N SER A 179 -8.64 6.82 -19.89
CA SER A 179 -8.39 7.09 -21.29
C SER A 179 -8.06 5.83 -22.08
N THR A 180 -8.48 5.76 -23.33
CA THR A 180 -8.10 4.71 -24.27
C THR A 180 -6.93 5.11 -25.18
N ASP A 181 -6.66 6.41 -25.30
CA ASP A 181 -5.60 6.98 -26.16
C ASP A 181 -4.44 7.59 -25.36
N GLY A 182 -4.56 7.67 -24.04
CA GLY A 182 -3.60 8.31 -23.15
C GLY A 182 -3.56 9.84 -23.24
N ILE A 183 -4.53 10.48 -23.93
CA ILE A 183 -4.59 11.93 -24.13
C ILE A 183 -5.93 12.49 -23.67
N SER A 184 -7.02 11.90 -24.16
CA SER A 184 -8.38 12.31 -23.85
C SER A 184 -8.91 11.47 -22.68
N PHE A 185 -9.21 12.12 -21.57
CA PHE A 185 -9.63 11.46 -20.34
C PHE A 185 -11.08 11.76 -19.99
N THR A 186 -11.76 10.78 -19.42
CA THR A 186 -13.10 10.92 -18.85
C THR A 186 -13.04 10.66 -17.36
N LYS A 187 -13.63 11.53 -16.54
CA LYS A 187 -13.70 11.38 -15.09
C LYS A 187 -14.51 10.13 -14.74
N GLU A 188 -13.95 9.29 -13.89
CA GLU A 188 -14.64 8.11 -13.36
C GLU A 188 -15.54 8.52 -12.17
N PRO A 189 -16.74 7.93 -12.03
CA PRO A 189 -17.66 8.28 -10.94
C PRO A 189 -17.09 8.03 -9.56
N GLY A 190 -17.43 8.90 -8.61
CA GLY A 190 -17.02 8.80 -7.20
C GLY A 190 -15.58 9.24 -6.94
N TRP A 191 -15.24 9.26 -5.67
CA TRP A 191 -13.91 9.58 -5.18
C TRP A 191 -13.17 8.29 -4.79
N ARG A 192 -11.86 8.26 -5.01
CA ARG A 192 -11.02 7.13 -4.57
C ARG A 192 -10.77 7.24 -3.08
N PHE A 193 -10.46 8.47 -2.64
CA PHE A 193 -10.32 8.83 -1.23
C PHE A 193 -10.84 10.23 -1.00
N GLU A 194 -11.23 10.49 0.24
CA GLU A 194 -11.64 11.79 0.75
C GLU A 194 -10.87 12.09 2.06
N ASN A 195 -11.06 13.27 2.61
CA ASN A 195 -10.54 13.65 3.93
C ASN A 195 -9.01 13.81 4.01
N GLY A 196 -8.42 14.43 2.98
CA GLY A 196 -7.06 14.94 3.06
C GLY A 196 -5.96 13.95 2.70
N TYR A 197 -6.27 12.91 1.92
CA TYR A 197 -5.23 12.10 1.27
C TYR A 197 -4.79 12.79 -0.02
N VAL A 198 -3.46 12.76 -0.25
CA VAL A 198 -2.76 13.43 -1.35
C VAL A 198 -1.59 12.59 -1.86
N ASP A 199 -0.91 13.04 -2.90
CA ASP A 199 0.35 12.50 -3.41
C ASP A 199 0.30 10.98 -3.62
N THR A 200 -0.63 10.55 -4.46
CA THR A 200 -0.84 9.13 -4.74
C THR A 200 0.12 8.60 -5.78
N GLU A 201 0.59 7.36 -5.58
CA GLU A 201 1.34 6.59 -6.56
C GLU A 201 0.84 5.14 -6.61
N ILE A 202 0.63 4.62 -7.80
CA ILE A 202 0.26 3.21 -8.00
C ILE A 202 1.50 2.36 -8.13
N LEU A 203 1.83 1.65 -7.06
CA LEU A 203 2.99 0.76 -7.01
C LEU A 203 2.80 -0.54 -7.81
N ARG A 204 1.56 -0.96 -8.00
CA ARG A 204 1.18 -2.15 -8.74
C ARG A 204 -0.24 -2.03 -9.29
N ALA A 205 -0.38 -2.37 -10.58
CA ALA A 205 -1.66 -2.47 -11.27
C ALA A 205 -1.71 -3.77 -12.06
N LYS A 206 -2.17 -4.85 -11.43
CA LYS A 206 -2.41 -6.17 -12.05
C LYS A 206 -3.90 -6.49 -11.98
N ALA A 207 -4.35 -7.43 -12.80
CA ALA A 207 -5.74 -7.87 -12.75
C ALA A 207 -6.12 -8.34 -11.33
N ASN A 208 -7.12 -7.70 -10.75
CA ASN A 208 -7.61 -7.93 -9.38
C ASN A 208 -6.58 -7.69 -8.26
N ASP A 209 -5.51 -6.92 -8.53
CA ASP A 209 -4.45 -6.67 -7.54
C ASP A 209 -3.79 -5.30 -7.78
N TYR A 210 -4.28 -4.29 -7.08
CA TYR A 210 -3.76 -2.93 -7.11
C TYR A 210 -3.22 -2.55 -5.74
N VAL A 211 -2.09 -1.85 -5.73
CA VAL A 211 -1.46 -1.30 -4.52
C VAL A 211 -1.17 0.17 -4.78
N MET A 212 -1.64 1.03 -3.89
CA MET A 212 -1.42 2.47 -3.92
C MET A 212 -0.72 2.90 -2.63
N ILE A 213 0.31 3.72 -2.76
CA ILE A 213 0.89 4.48 -1.66
C ILE A 213 0.46 5.94 -1.79
N MET A 214 0.30 6.64 -0.68
CA MET A 214 -0.12 8.04 -0.64
C MET A 214 0.38 8.74 0.61
N ALA A 215 0.36 10.06 0.63
CA ALA A 215 0.54 10.86 1.82
C ALA A 215 -0.80 11.41 2.33
N ASP A 216 -0.81 11.97 3.54
CA ASP A 216 -1.91 12.80 4.03
C ASP A 216 -1.45 14.23 4.29
N ILE A 217 -2.37 15.14 4.50
CA ILE A 217 -2.06 16.54 4.87
C ILE A 217 -2.11 16.80 6.38
N ALA A 218 -2.13 15.76 7.19
CA ALA A 218 -2.13 15.84 8.66
C ALA A 218 -3.17 16.83 9.24
N CYS A 219 -4.38 16.75 8.76
CA CYS A 219 -5.49 17.68 8.92
C CYS A 219 -5.85 18.09 10.35
N THR A 220 -5.71 17.20 11.30
CA THR A 220 -6.25 17.36 12.67
C THR A 220 -5.17 17.50 13.74
N SER A 221 -3.92 17.54 13.36
CA SER A 221 -2.82 17.51 14.30
C SER A 221 -1.65 18.38 13.87
N SER A 222 -0.79 18.71 14.83
CA SER A 222 0.50 19.36 14.57
C SER A 222 1.58 18.42 14.04
N ARG A 223 1.22 17.13 13.79
CA ARG A 223 2.17 16.16 13.24
C ARG A 223 2.52 16.49 11.79
N LYS A 224 3.66 16.03 11.35
CA LYS A 224 4.04 16.07 9.94
C LYS A 224 3.22 15.05 9.13
N GLN A 225 3.15 15.25 7.82
CA GLN A 225 2.54 14.31 6.88
C GLN A 225 3.17 12.92 7.00
N GLN A 226 2.38 11.89 6.77
CA GLN A 226 2.80 10.49 6.86
C GLN A 226 2.34 9.72 5.64
N LEU A 227 2.98 8.58 5.40
CA LEU A 227 2.67 7.71 4.28
C LEU A 227 1.65 6.66 4.68
N PHE A 228 0.76 6.36 3.74
CA PHE A 228 -0.29 5.36 3.86
C PHE A 228 -0.26 4.42 2.67
N ILE A 229 -0.76 3.22 2.88
CA ILE A 229 -0.93 2.21 1.84
C ILE A 229 -2.40 1.78 1.76
N SER A 230 -2.87 1.50 0.57
CA SER A 230 -4.18 0.92 0.34
C SER A 230 -4.14 -0.08 -0.81
N THR A 231 -5.07 -1.02 -0.81
CA THR A 231 -5.19 -2.05 -1.86
C THR A 231 -6.56 -2.03 -2.48
N SER A 232 -6.65 -2.50 -3.73
CA SER A 232 -7.90 -2.57 -4.47
C SER A 232 -7.91 -3.77 -5.42
N LYS A 233 -9.11 -4.20 -5.82
CA LYS A 233 -9.30 -5.24 -6.85
C LYS A 233 -9.58 -4.66 -8.24
N ASP A 234 -10.01 -3.42 -8.32
CA ASP A 234 -10.46 -2.77 -9.54
C ASP A 234 -9.79 -1.40 -9.80
N GLY A 235 -9.02 -0.91 -8.81
CA GLY A 235 -8.44 0.43 -8.82
C GLY A 235 -9.48 1.56 -8.62
N LEU A 236 -10.72 1.23 -8.28
CA LEU A 236 -11.81 2.18 -8.05
C LEU A 236 -12.29 2.17 -6.61
N SER A 237 -12.43 0.96 -6.06
CA SER A 237 -12.84 0.71 -4.67
C SER A 237 -11.63 0.28 -3.86
N TRP A 238 -11.24 1.08 -2.88
CA TRP A 238 -10.01 0.91 -2.13
C TRP A 238 -10.28 0.50 -0.68
N SER A 239 -9.38 -0.29 -0.11
CA SER A 239 -9.40 -0.57 1.33
C SER A 239 -9.19 0.71 2.15
N ALA A 240 -9.57 0.70 3.43
CA ALA A 240 -9.20 1.78 4.33
C ALA A 240 -7.66 1.95 4.33
N PRO A 241 -7.15 3.20 4.22
CA PRO A 241 -5.71 3.45 4.22
C PRO A 241 -5.07 3.01 5.53
N GLU A 242 -4.01 2.22 5.42
CA GLU A 242 -3.18 1.77 6.54
C GLU A 242 -1.95 2.67 6.64
N MET A 243 -1.72 3.28 7.82
CA MET A 243 -0.55 4.12 8.04
C MET A 243 0.71 3.27 8.10
N LEU A 244 1.73 3.67 7.32
CA LEU A 244 3.05 3.04 7.34
C LEU A 244 3.83 3.52 8.57
N THR A 245 3.67 2.82 9.69
CA THR A 245 4.32 3.16 10.94
C THR A 245 5.74 2.60 10.97
N THR A 246 6.69 3.40 10.53
CA THR A 246 8.10 3.17 10.82
C THR A 246 8.56 4.28 11.75
N PRO A 247 9.20 4.00 12.89
CA PRO A 247 9.68 5.03 13.79
C PRO A 247 10.57 6.04 13.05
N GLY A 248 10.18 7.31 13.10
CA GLY A 248 10.91 8.39 12.43
C GLY A 248 10.56 8.60 10.95
N LEU A 249 9.78 7.72 10.32
CA LEU A 249 9.38 7.90 8.94
C LEU A 249 8.24 8.93 8.84
N VAL A 250 8.59 10.09 8.34
CA VAL A 250 7.68 11.19 8.03
C VAL A 250 8.01 11.65 6.62
N GLY A 251 7.01 11.71 5.73
CA GLY A 251 7.27 12.03 4.34
C GLY A 251 6.02 12.40 3.56
N LEU A 252 6.26 12.90 2.36
CA LEU A 252 5.27 13.26 1.36
C LEU A 252 5.76 12.79 -0.04
N ASP A 253 4.94 12.96 -1.04
CA ASP A 253 5.22 12.61 -2.45
C ASP A 253 5.88 11.23 -2.60
N PRO A 254 5.27 10.15 -2.10
CA PRO A 254 5.85 8.82 -2.26
C PRO A 254 5.72 8.35 -3.71
N THR A 255 6.76 7.65 -4.20
CA THR A 255 6.77 6.96 -5.49
C THR A 255 7.50 5.64 -5.36
N GLY A 256 7.32 4.72 -6.29
CA GLY A 256 8.04 3.46 -6.23
C GLY A 256 7.61 2.45 -7.29
N TYR A 257 8.23 1.29 -7.23
CA TYR A 257 7.93 0.17 -8.11
C TYR A 257 8.10 -1.17 -7.40
N GLU A 258 7.42 -2.20 -7.88
CA GLU A 258 7.57 -3.56 -7.39
C GLU A 258 8.91 -4.15 -7.88
N SER A 259 9.88 -4.30 -6.99
CA SER A 259 11.21 -4.84 -7.28
C SER A 259 11.23 -6.38 -7.34
N SER A 260 10.38 -7.01 -6.55
CA SER A 260 10.09 -8.44 -6.57
C SER A 260 8.71 -8.68 -5.95
N ASN A 261 8.15 -9.87 -6.07
CA ASN A 261 6.78 -10.15 -5.63
C ASN A 261 6.54 -9.72 -4.17
N GLY A 262 5.70 -8.71 -3.98
CA GLY A 262 5.35 -8.15 -2.67
C GLY A 262 6.44 -7.31 -2.01
N VAL A 263 7.52 -6.98 -2.74
CA VAL A 263 8.59 -6.10 -2.27
C VAL A 263 8.70 -4.91 -3.19
N PHE A 264 8.61 -3.71 -2.64
CA PHE A 264 8.62 -2.47 -3.40
C PHE A 264 9.80 -1.59 -2.98
N ARG A 265 10.45 -1.00 -3.97
CA ARG A 265 11.39 0.10 -3.78
C ARG A 265 10.59 1.39 -3.71
N ILE A 266 10.76 2.15 -2.64
CA ILE A 266 10.02 3.40 -2.40
C ILE A 266 11.01 4.56 -2.32
N TYR A 267 10.65 5.66 -2.98
CA TYR A 267 11.24 6.97 -2.80
C TYR A 267 10.18 7.90 -2.24
N TYR A 268 10.59 8.88 -1.44
CA TYR A 268 9.66 9.82 -0.83
C TYR A 268 10.40 11.11 -0.45
N THR A 269 9.66 12.19 -0.36
CA THR A 269 10.20 13.50 0.04
C THR A 269 10.25 13.59 1.55
N LYS A 270 11.43 13.88 2.10
CA LYS A 270 11.64 14.15 3.53
C LYS A 270 11.45 15.62 3.81
N PHE A 271 10.85 15.92 4.96
CA PHE A 271 10.79 17.30 5.44
C PHE A 271 12.18 17.84 5.79
N PRO A 272 12.42 19.13 5.55
CA PRO A 272 13.65 19.78 6.00
C PRO A 272 13.86 19.62 7.51
N GLU A 273 15.10 19.37 7.92
CA GLU A 273 15.46 19.30 9.35
C GLU A 273 15.30 20.67 10.02
N ALA A 274 15.65 21.74 9.31
CA ALA A 274 15.50 23.12 9.77
C ALA A 274 14.39 23.85 8.98
N LYS A 275 13.72 24.79 9.63
CA LYS A 275 12.72 25.65 8.96
C LYS A 275 13.38 26.45 7.82
N GLY A 276 12.84 26.27 6.61
CA GLY A 276 13.34 26.92 5.40
C GLY A 276 14.52 26.21 4.74
N GLY A 277 14.87 24.99 5.21
CA GLY A 277 15.80 24.11 4.51
C GLY A 277 15.17 23.45 3.28
N ASP A 278 16.01 22.76 2.52
CA ASP A 278 15.57 22.06 1.31
C ASP A 278 14.86 20.74 1.63
N TYR A 279 13.87 20.40 0.81
CA TYR A 279 13.34 19.06 0.75
C TYR A 279 14.36 18.14 0.12
N VAL A 280 14.52 16.94 0.67
CA VAL A 280 15.46 15.93 0.17
C VAL A 280 14.74 14.61 -0.03
N LEU A 281 15.21 13.80 -0.97
CA LEU A 281 14.63 12.49 -1.20
C LEU A 281 15.20 11.44 -0.23
N GLY A 282 14.32 10.67 0.37
CA GLY A 282 14.61 9.43 1.08
C GLY A 282 14.30 8.22 0.21
N ARG A 283 14.85 7.08 0.60
CA ARG A 283 14.61 5.79 -0.04
C ARG A 283 14.34 4.72 1.02
N GLY A 284 13.53 3.74 0.67
CA GLY A 284 13.23 2.61 1.54
C GLY A 284 12.66 1.41 0.80
N THR A 285 12.40 0.37 1.56
CA THR A 285 11.79 -0.86 1.07
C THR A 285 10.46 -1.09 1.78
N LEU A 286 9.40 -1.28 1.01
CA LEU A 286 8.08 -1.64 1.50
C LEU A 286 7.84 -3.12 1.22
N THR A 287 7.43 -3.87 2.24
CA THR A 287 7.12 -5.31 2.14
C THR A 287 5.72 -5.61 2.65
N PHE A 288 5.08 -6.56 2.00
CA PHE A 288 3.82 -7.12 2.46
C PHE A 288 4.08 -8.50 3.07
N THR A 289 3.76 -8.66 4.35
CA THR A 289 3.77 -9.95 5.01
C THR A 289 2.33 -10.45 5.08
N ALA A 290 2.02 -11.46 4.27
CA ALA A 290 0.72 -12.11 4.35
C ALA A 290 0.52 -12.72 5.74
N ALA A 291 -0.73 -12.73 6.21
CA ALA A 291 -1.08 -13.48 7.41
C ALA A 291 -0.64 -14.93 7.24
N GLU A 292 0.12 -15.47 8.16
CA GLU A 292 0.40 -16.90 8.16
C GLU A 292 -0.94 -17.65 8.23
N SER A 293 -1.31 -18.30 7.15
CA SER A 293 -2.37 -19.29 7.17
C SER A 293 -1.88 -20.46 8.02
N LYS A 294 -2.06 -20.36 9.32
CA LYS A 294 -1.94 -21.57 10.16
C LYS A 294 -3.07 -22.47 9.73
N THR A 295 -2.79 -23.33 8.75
CA THR A 295 -3.61 -24.52 8.55
C THR A 295 -3.74 -25.14 9.93
N PRO A 296 -4.97 -25.30 10.48
CA PRO A 296 -5.11 -25.94 11.76
C PRO A 296 -4.42 -27.29 11.63
N THR A 297 -3.29 -27.44 12.28
CA THR A 297 -2.65 -28.75 12.42
C THR A 297 -3.71 -29.56 13.14
N VAL A 298 -4.48 -30.35 12.41
CA VAL A 298 -5.34 -31.37 12.98
C VAL A 298 -4.37 -32.32 13.65
N THR A 299 -4.07 -32.05 14.91
CA THR A 299 -3.34 -32.98 15.74
C THR A 299 -4.18 -34.23 15.76
N ALA A 300 -3.77 -35.22 15.01
CA ALA A 300 -4.41 -36.53 15.06
C ALA A 300 -4.56 -36.90 16.55
N PRO A 301 -5.73 -37.34 17.01
CA PRO A 301 -5.89 -37.71 18.41
C PRO A 301 -4.76 -38.65 18.77
N PRO A 302 -4.10 -38.50 19.93
CA PRO A 302 -2.99 -39.36 20.29
C PRO A 302 -3.44 -40.82 20.17
N ALA A 303 -2.79 -41.56 19.29
CA ALA A 303 -3.06 -42.96 19.06
C ALA A 303 -2.96 -43.69 20.42
N GLY A 304 -4.11 -44.13 20.95
CA GLY A 304 -4.11 -44.92 22.16
C GLY A 304 -4.83 -44.36 23.37
N ALA A 305 -5.64 -43.31 23.26
CA ALA A 305 -6.48 -42.86 24.38
C ALA A 305 -7.39 -44.03 24.85
N LYS A 306 -7.10 -44.55 26.03
CA LYS A 306 -7.89 -45.62 26.65
C LYS A 306 -9.28 -45.13 27.01
N LYS A 307 -10.31 -45.69 26.37
CA LYS A 307 -11.71 -45.47 26.71
C LYS A 307 -12.15 -46.48 27.78
N SER A 308 -13.11 -46.10 28.60
CA SER A 308 -13.68 -46.98 29.66
C SER A 308 -15.17 -47.12 29.38
N ILE A 309 -15.62 -48.37 29.33
CA ILE A 309 -17.04 -48.71 29.17
C ILE A 309 -17.54 -49.50 30.38
N SER A 310 -18.83 -49.36 30.69
CA SER A 310 -19.49 -50.14 31.73
C SER A 310 -20.32 -51.26 31.09
N CYS A 311 -20.10 -52.49 31.52
CA CYS A 311 -20.78 -53.68 31.05
C CYS A 311 -21.60 -54.30 32.17
N VAL A 312 -22.85 -54.73 31.87
CA VAL A 312 -23.78 -55.29 32.85
C VAL A 312 -24.20 -56.71 32.48
N LYS A 313 -24.37 -57.52 33.51
CA LYS A 313 -24.97 -58.87 33.45
C LYS A 313 -25.84 -59.08 34.71
N GLY A 314 -27.14 -59.05 34.55
CA GLY A 314 -28.09 -59.07 35.67
C GLY A 314 -27.82 -57.87 36.59
N LYS A 315 -27.59 -58.07 37.86
CA LYS A 315 -27.27 -57.07 38.88
C LYS A 315 -25.76 -56.68 38.93
N THR A 316 -24.91 -57.34 38.15
CA THR A 316 -23.45 -57.15 38.20
C THR A 316 -23.01 -56.19 37.14
N THR A 317 -22.20 -55.14 37.52
CA THR A 317 -21.59 -54.19 36.62
C THR A 317 -20.10 -54.35 36.64
N LYS A 318 -19.42 -54.39 35.48
CA LYS A 318 -17.96 -54.36 35.30
C LYS A 318 -17.53 -53.19 34.45
N LYS A 319 -16.46 -52.48 34.87
CA LYS A 319 -15.83 -51.43 34.09
C LYS A 319 -14.66 -52.03 33.31
N VAL A 320 -14.64 -51.81 32.00
CA VAL A 320 -13.60 -52.29 31.07
C VAL A 320 -12.94 -51.09 30.39
N SER A 321 -11.60 -51.02 30.47
CA SER A 321 -10.83 -49.93 29.92
C SER A 321 -9.82 -50.45 28.87
N GLY A 322 -9.70 -49.73 27.71
CA GLY A 322 -8.77 -50.06 26.66
C GLY A 322 -8.91 -49.11 25.46
N VAL A 323 -8.11 -49.32 24.44
CA VAL A 323 -8.19 -48.49 23.20
C VAL A 323 -9.51 -48.72 22.48
N ASN A 324 -9.98 -50.00 22.44
CA ASN A 324 -11.27 -50.40 21.93
C ASN A 324 -11.92 -51.42 22.90
N PRO A 325 -12.40 -50.98 24.08
CA PRO A 325 -12.91 -51.87 25.09
C PRO A 325 -14.21 -52.55 24.61
N LYS A 326 -14.29 -53.86 24.80
CA LYS A 326 -15.49 -54.67 24.52
C LYS A 326 -15.96 -55.34 25.79
N CYS A 327 -17.26 -55.52 25.92
CA CYS A 327 -17.81 -56.23 27.06
C CYS A 327 -17.41 -57.69 27.04
N PRO A 328 -17.07 -58.32 28.18
CA PRO A 328 -16.80 -59.74 28.28
C PRO A 328 -18.01 -60.58 27.89
N LYS A 329 -17.77 -61.82 27.46
CA LYS A 329 -18.81 -62.74 27.07
C LYS A 329 -19.92 -62.82 28.12
N GLY A 330 -21.17 -62.58 27.69
CA GLY A 330 -22.33 -62.59 28.56
C GLY A 330 -22.66 -61.27 29.26
N PHE A 331 -21.87 -60.20 29.07
CA PHE A 331 -22.17 -58.84 29.52
C PHE A 331 -22.62 -57.98 28.33
N LYS A 332 -23.54 -57.06 28.57
CA LYS A 332 -24.00 -56.06 27.58
C LYS A 332 -23.48 -54.67 28.02
N LEU A 333 -23.29 -53.82 27.06
CA LEU A 333 -22.96 -52.40 27.32
C LEU A 333 -24.14 -51.79 28.11
N LYS A 334 -23.81 -51.04 29.17
CA LYS A 334 -24.82 -50.37 30.00
C LYS A 334 -25.31 -49.10 29.30
#